data_76830446e4593b0d35482a5bfd4c9e9d
#
_entry.id   76830446e4593b0d35482a5bfd4c9e9d
#
_cell.length_a   1.000
_cell.length_b   1.000
_cell.length_c   1.000
_cell.angle_alpha   90.00
_cell.angle_beta   90.00
_cell.angle_gamma   90.00
#
_symmetry.space_group_name_H-M   'P 1'
#
loop_
_entity.id
_entity.type
_entity.pdbx_description
1 polymer ?
#
loop_
_entity_poly.entity_id
_entity_poly.type
_entity_poly.pdbx_seq_one_letter_code
_entity_poly.pdbx_strand_id
1 'polypeptide(L)'
;MIRAIVLPVTFLTSAIIALAADQQSNSDEPGEFDIEPPILKQNLSDELAEAGTPDGDVARCEKKLERAKQSAAGAERLWKTGVLAKVEVEQRALKVIKCEAELANARVAQAKERVDEEEVRVASGEGAKQELDVAKAALAQLVAAAETAVARRETAELEFAEANLRRQQRLLKLGSAHKSDVTNAEEKLAELKAPKN
;
A
#
# COMPACT_ATOMS: atom_id res chain seq x y z
N MET A 1 -48.44 -19.70 -3.91
CA MET A 1 -48.86 -18.97 -2.70
C MET A 1 -47.84 -17.88 -2.43
N ILE A 2 -48.14 -16.67 -2.84
CA ILE A 2 -47.29 -15.48 -2.77
C ILE A 2 -47.73 -14.69 -1.53
N ARG A 3 -46.79 -14.50 -0.59
CA ARG A 3 -47.03 -13.57 0.55
C ARG A 3 -46.15 -12.33 0.36
N ALA A 4 -46.82 -11.26 0.00
CA ALA A 4 -46.28 -9.92 -0.01
C ALA A 4 -46.21 -9.39 1.43
N ILE A 5 -45.06 -8.93 1.88
CA ILE A 5 -44.87 -8.19 3.13
C ILE A 5 -44.69 -6.72 2.77
N VAL A 6 -45.70 -5.94 3.11
CA VAL A 6 -45.70 -4.48 3.04
C VAL A 6 -45.17 -3.94 4.38
N LEU A 7 -44.10 -3.15 4.35
CA LEU A 7 -43.59 -2.39 5.50
C LEU A 7 -43.92 -0.91 5.35
N PRO A 8 -44.40 -0.26 6.40
CA PRO A 8 -44.83 1.15 6.34
C PRO A 8 -43.65 2.10 6.52
N VAL A 9 -43.66 3.13 5.69
CA VAL A 9 -42.78 4.31 5.76
C VAL A 9 -43.34 5.24 6.83
N THR A 10 -42.57 5.47 7.91
CA THR A 10 -42.85 6.52 8.88
C THR A 10 -42.03 7.76 8.56
N PHE A 11 -42.75 8.81 8.14
CA PHE A 11 -42.24 10.18 8.06
C PHE A 11 -42.11 10.75 9.47
N LEU A 12 -40.93 11.24 9.84
CA LEU A 12 -40.73 12.09 11.02
C LEU A 12 -40.31 13.48 10.56
N THR A 13 -41.26 14.40 10.64
CA THR A 13 -41.07 15.85 10.54
C THR A 13 -40.69 16.38 11.92
N SER A 14 -39.61 17.17 12.03
CA SER A 14 -39.34 18.05 13.19
C SER A 14 -38.44 19.20 12.79
N ALA A 15 -39.01 20.33 12.66
CA ALA A 15 -39.00 21.50 13.50
C ALA A 15 -37.68 22.30 13.48
N ILE A 16 -37.80 23.41 12.75
CA ILE A 16 -36.88 24.56 12.70
C ILE A 16 -37.05 25.35 14.00
N ILE A 17 -35.97 25.58 14.75
CA ILE A 17 -35.90 26.63 15.76
C ILE A 17 -34.87 27.65 15.30
N ALA A 18 -35.35 28.79 14.86
CA ALA A 18 -34.59 30.03 14.68
C ALA A 18 -34.39 30.69 16.05
N LEU A 19 -33.12 30.99 16.39
CA LEU A 19 -32.82 31.96 17.43
C LEU A 19 -31.87 33.00 16.86
N ALA A 20 -32.34 34.22 16.85
CA ALA A 20 -31.67 35.42 16.37
C ALA A 20 -30.84 36.06 17.50
N ALA A 21 -29.84 36.83 17.06
CA ALA A 21 -29.20 37.96 17.69
C ALA A 21 -28.25 37.69 18.89
N ASP A 22 -26.96 37.99 18.74
CA ASP A 22 -26.46 39.28 19.13
C ASP A 22 -25.12 39.62 18.45
N GLN A 23 -25.07 40.84 17.89
CA GLN A 23 -23.84 41.48 17.38
C GLN A 23 -23.04 42.05 18.55
N GLN A 24 -21.80 41.67 18.69
CA GLN A 24 -20.79 42.53 19.30
C GLN A 24 -19.50 42.50 18.48
N SER A 25 -19.33 43.63 17.78
CA SER A 25 -18.06 44.06 17.19
C SER A 25 -17.02 44.22 18.29
N ASN A 26 -15.83 43.64 18.10
CA ASN A 26 -14.61 44.18 18.64
C ASN A 26 -13.41 43.89 17.71
N SER A 27 -12.94 45.00 17.13
CA SER A 27 -11.58 45.43 16.77
C SER A 27 -10.47 44.41 16.58
N ASP A 28 -9.98 44.43 15.35
CA ASP A 28 -8.59 44.50 14.87
C ASP A 28 -7.49 43.98 15.80
N GLU A 29 -7.08 42.74 15.50
CA GLU A 29 -5.67 42.36 15.43
C GLU A 29 -5.51 41.31 14.32
N PRO A 30 -4.48 41.40 13.43
CA PRO A 30 -4.19 40.36 12.49
C PRO A 30 -3.54 39.19 13.28
N GLY A 31 -4.38 38.32 13.83
CA GLY A 31 -3.93 37.07 14.40
C GLY A 31 -3.29 36.22 13.31
N GLU A 32 -2.03 35.98 13.50
CA GLU A 32 -1.22 34.98 12.85
C GLU A 32 -2.06 33.71 12.62
N PHE A 33 -2.49 33.50 11.37
CA PHE A 33 -3.13 32.24 10.98
C PHE A 33 -2.06 31.14 11.00
N ASP A 34 -1.82 30.61 12.18
CA ASP A 34 -1.08 29.38 12.35
C ASP A 34 -1.97 28.22 11.88
N ILE A 35 -2.10 28.11 10.56
CA ILE A 35 -2.74 26.97 9.91
C ILE A 35 -1.72 25.83 9.89
N GLU A 36 -1.40 25.28 11.05
CA GLU A 36 -0.85 23.93 11.11
C GLU A 36 -2.00 22.95 10.76
N PRO A 37 -1.97 22.31 9.59
CA PRO A 37 -3.03 21.36 9.26
C PRO A 37 -2.94 20.18 10.25
N PRO A 38 -4.02 19.84 10.97
CA PRO A 38 -4.01 18.76 11.96
C PRO A 38 -3.75 17.38 11.37
N ILE A 39 -3.61 17.28 10.04
CA ILE A 39 -3.43 16.04 9.28
C ILE A 39 -1.98 15.52 9.35
N LEU A 40 -0.99 16.36 9.61
CA LEU A 40 0.43 15.96 9.63
C LEU A 40 0.85 15.26 10.93
N LYS A 41 0.16 15.49 12.05
CA LYS A 41 0.53 14.89 13.35
C LYS A 41 0.00 13.47 13.55
N GLN A 42 -1.04 13.05 12.81
CA GLN A 42 -1.62 11.71 12.97
C GLN A 42 -0.88 10.60 12.19
N ASN A 43 -0.03 10.95 11.23
CA ASN A 43 0.67 9.96 10.41
C ASN A 43 2.11 9.66 10.84
N LEU A 44 2.71 10.45 11.75
CA LEU A 44 4.09 10.25 12.19
C LEU A 44 4.25 9.38 13.45
N SER A 45 3.22 9.27 14.28
CA SER A 45 3.36 8.57 15.58
C SER A 45 3.22 7.05 15.49
N ASP A 46 2.50 6.51 14.49
CA ASP A 46 2.32 5.07 14.35
C ASP A 46 3.47 4.36 13.62
N GLU A 47 4.27 5.11 12.86
CA GLU A 47 5.37 4.55 12.05
C GLU A 47 6.69 4.43 12.83
N LEU A 48 6.84 5.16 13.94
CA LEU A 48 8.07 5.22 14.74
C LEU A 48 8.08 4.27 15.95
N ALA A 49 6.94 3.70 16.35
CA ALA A 49 6.83 2.95 17.61
C ALA A 49 7.17 1.46 17.49
N GLU A 50 7.26 0.89 16.29
CA GLU A 50 7.45 -0.56 16.08
C GLU A 50 8.62 -0.92 15.15
N ALA A 51 9.52 0.03 14.84
CA ALA A 51 10.69 -0.25 14.02
C ALA A 51 11.75 -0.96 14.86
N GLY A 52 11.93 -2.25 14.66
CA GLY A 52 13.05 -3.00 15.22
C GLY A 52 12.77 -4.44 15.65
N THR A 53 11.54 -4.91 15.58
CA THR A 53 11.25 -6.33 15.77
C THR A 53 10.67 -6.93 14.49
N PRO A 54 10.99 -8.18 14.13
CA PRO A 54 10.46 -8.83 12.92
C PRO A 54 8.92 -8.90 12.92
N ASP A 55 8.29 -9.04 14.08
CA ASP A 55 6.83 -8.98 14.24
C ASP A 55 6.28 -7.59 13.89
N GLY A 56 6.96 -6.52 14.33
CA GLY A 56 6.62 -5.14 13.99
C GLY A 56 6.77 -4.86 12.49
N ASP A 57 7.79 -5.42 11.85
CA ASP A 57 8.01 -5.29 10.43
C ASP A 57 6.92 -5.98 9.59
N VAL A 58 6.48 -7.17 9.97
CA VAL A 58 5.36 -7.87 9.32
C VAL A 58 4.06 -7.06 9.46
N ALA A 59 3.71 -6.62 10.67
CA ALA A 59 2.50 -5.82 10.90
C ALA A 59 2.52 -4.49 10.11
N ARG A 60 3.68 -3.83 10.01
CA ARG A 60 3.87 -2.63 9.20
C ARG A 60 3.65 -2.90 7.71
N CYS A 61 4.23 -3.99 7.19
CA CYS A 61 4.05 -4.39 5.79
C CYS A 61 2.59 -4.76 5.49
N GLU A 62 1.88 -5.41 6.41
CA GLU A 62 0.46 -5.72 6.26
C GLU A 62 -0.41 -4.46 6.18
N LYS A 63 -0.20 -3.49 7.08
CA LYS A 63 -0.87 -2.18 7.04
C LYS A 63 -0.57 -1.44 5.72
N LYS A 64 0.69 -1.48 5.26
CA LYS A 64 1.12 -0.88 3.98
C LYS A 64 0.43 -1.52 2.79
N LEU A 65 0.35 -2.85 2.76
CA LEU A 65 -0.33 -3.62 1.72
C LEU A 65 -1.82 -3.30 1.68
N GLU A 66 -2.49 -3.25 2.82
CA GLU A 66 -3.91 -2.93 2.90
C GLU A 66 -4.20 -1.52 2.37
N ARG A 67 -3.41 -0.51 2.77
CA ARG A 67 -3.50 0.86 2.23
C ARG A 67 -3.28 0.89 0.72
N ALA A 68 -2.31 0.10 0.21
CA ALA A 68 -2.05 0.01 -1.22
C ALA A 68 -3.24 -0.60 -1.99
N LYS A 69 -3.85 -1.67 -1.46
CA LYS A 69 -5.05 -2.30 -2.04
C LYS A 69 -6.24 -1.34 -2.08
N GLN A 70 -6.50 -0.63 -0.99
CA GLN A 70 -7.56 0.38 -0.93
C GLN A 70 -7.33 1.51 -1.94
N SER A 71 -6.09 2.00 -2.05
CA SER A 71 -5.71 3.01 -3.03
C SER A 71 -5.89 2.52 -4.47
N ALA A 72 -5.50 1.27 -4.78
CA ALA A 72 -5.67 0.69 -6.11
C ALA A 72 -7.16 0.50 -6.46
N ALA A 73 -7.97 0.01 -5.53
CA ALA A 73 -9.43 -0.13 -5.73
C ALA A 73 -10.11 1.23 -5.93
N GLY A 74 -9.66 2.28 -5.21
CA GLY A 74 -10.12 3.65 -5.40
C GLY A 74 -9.78 4.19 -6.78
N ALA A 75 -8.54 3.96 -7.23
CA ALA A 75 -8.08 4.37 -8.55
C ALA A 75 -8.86 3.70 -9.69
N GLU A 76 -9.14 2.41 -9.56
CA GLU A 76 -9.90 1.68 -10.56
C GLU A 76 -11.34 2.24 -10.71
N ARG A 77 -11.99 2.61 -9.60
CA ARG A 77 -13.30 3.26 -9.62
C ARG A 77 -13.24 4.62 -10.34
N LEU A 78 -12.24 5.45 -10.02
CA LEU A 78 -12.04 6.76 -10.64
C LEU A 78 -11.71 6.64 -12.14
N TRP A 79 -10.97 5.63 -12.53
CA TRP A 79 -10.70 5.36 -13.94
C TRP A 79 -11.97 4.95 -14.70
N LYS A 80 -12.81 4.08 -14.13
CA LYS A 80 -14.10 3.69 -14.73
C LYS A 80 -15.05 4.88 -14.96
N THR A 81 -14.93 5.92 -14.13
CA THR A 81 -15.69 7.18 -14.30
C THR A 81 -14.98 8.20 -15.19
N GLY A 82 -13.80 7.88 -15.73
CA GLY A 82 -13.05 8.77 -16.61
C GLY A 82 -12.29 9.90 -15.92
N VAL A 83 -12.24 9.88 -14.57
CA VAL A 83 -11.57 10.92 -13.77
C VAL A 83 -10.06 10.69 -13.67
N LEU A 84 -9.63 9.42 -13.67
CA LEU A 84 -8.22 9.06 -13.48
C LEU A 84 -7.62 8.46 -14.76
N ALA A 85 -6.34 8.77 -15.03
CA ALA A 85 -5.62 8.21 -16.16
C ALA A 85 -5.27 6.73 -15.91
N LYS A 86 -5.28 5.91 -16.96
CA LYS A 86 -4.95 4.48 -16.86
C LYS A 86 -3.56 4.23 -16.25
N VAL A 87 -2.59 5.09 -16.55
CA VAL A 87 -1.22 4.97 -16.01
C VAL A 87 -1.18 5.03 -14.49
N GLU A 88 -2.03 5.85 -13.87
CA GLU A 88 -2.09 5.94 -12.42
C GLU A 88 -2.70 4.69 -11.78
N VAL A 89 -3.67 4.06 -12.45
CA VAL A 89 -4.21 2.77 -12.01
C VAL A 89 -3.13 1.69 -12.07
N GLU A 90 -2.37 1.63 -13.18
CA GLU A 90 -1.26 0.71 -13.36
C GLU A 90 -0.17 0.92 -12.30
N GLN A 91 0.17 2.17 -11.95
CA GLN A 91 1.14 2.49 -10.89
C GLN A 91 0.67 2.01 -9.52
N ARG A 92 -0.61 2.20 -9.19
CA ARG A 92 -1.16 1.75 -7.92
C ARG A 92 -1.27 0.22 -7.84
N ALA A 93 -1.60 -0.44 -8.94
CA ALA A 93 -1.57 -1.89 -9.04
C ALA A 93 -0.14 -2.44 -8.84
N LEU A 94 0.86 -1.82 -9.47
CA LEU A 94 2.26 -2.17 -9.26
C LEU A 94 2.69 -1.98 -7.81
N LYS A 95 2.23 -0.92 -7.13
CA LYS A 95 2.50 -0.70 -5.71
C LYS A 95 1.97 -1.83 -4.84
N VAL A 96 0.79 -2.39 -5.15
CA VAL A 96 0.26 -3.57 -4.43
C VAL A 96 1.21 -4.75 -4.55
N ILE A 97 1.65 -5.07 -5.78
CA ILE A 97 2.57 -6.19 -6.04
C ILE A 97 3.90 -6.00 -5.30
N LYS A 98 4.43 -4.76 -5.24
CA LYS A 98 5.63 -4.43 -4.46
C LYS A 98 5.43 -4.67 -2.96
N CYS A 99 4.31 -4.23 -2.40
CA CYS A 99 3.99 -4.44 -1.00
C CYS A 99 3.77 -5.93 -0.67
N GLU A 100 3.22 -6.73 -1.60
CA GLU A 100 3.09 -8.19 -1.45
C GLU A 100 4.48 -8.86 -1.34
N ALA A 101 5.44 -8.46 -2.18
CA ALA A 101 6.80 -8.99 -2.12
C ALA A 101 7.55 -8.53 -0.85
N GLU A 102 7.37 -7.28 -0.41
CA GLU A 102 7.93 -6.78 0.85
C GLU A 102 7.39 -7.58 2.05
N LEU A 103 6.07 -7.84 2.10
CA LEU A 103 5.46 -8.64 3.16
C LEU A 103 5.96 -10.08 3.15
N ALA A 104 6.10 -10.70 1.98
CA ALA A 104 6.63 -12.04 1.86
C ALA A 104 8.07 -12.14 2.42
N ASN A 105 8.93 -11.17 2.12
CA ASN A 105 10.28 -11.09 2.65
C ASN A 105 10.30 -10.85 4.18
N ALA A 106 9.42 -9.99 4.70
CA ALA A 106 9.32 -9.76 6.14
C ALA A 106 8.90 -11.03 6.89
N ARG A 107 7.98 -11.81 6.33
CA ARG A 107 7.58 -13.12 6.90
C ARG A 107 8.71 -14.14 6.88
N VAL A 108 9.56 -14.13 5.85
CA VAL A 108 10.77 -14.98 5.82
C VAL A 108 11.75 -14.57 6.91
N ALA A 109 11.95 -13.27 7.12
CA ALA A 109 12.84 -12.77 8.18
C ALA A 109 12.33 -13.20 9.57
N GLN A 110 11.03 -13.03 9.85
CA GLN A 110 10.38 -13.49 11.07
C GLN A 110 10.51 -15.01 11.28
N ALA A 111 10.30 -15.80 10.22
CA ALA A 111 10.44 -17.26 10.30
C ALA A 111 11.88 -17.72 10.53
N LYS A 112 12.87 -17.01 10.00
CA LYS A 112 14.29 -17.27 10.29
C LYS A 112 14.60 -17.07 11.77
N GLU A 113 14.18 -15.95 12.35
CA GLU A 113 14.37 -15.68 13.77
C GLU A 113 13.73 -16.76 14.64
N ARG A 114 12.51 -17.20 14.31
CA ARG A 114 11.87 -18.31 15.02
C ARG A 114 12.65 -19.62 14.93
N VAL A 115 13.27 -19.92 13.79
CA VAL A 115 14.15 -21.08 13.65
C VAL A 115 15.37 -20.94 14.53
N ASP A 116 16.02 -19.77 14.55
CA ASP A 116 17.18 -19.48 15.36
C ASP A 116 16.87 -19.61 16.87
N GLU A 117 15.71 -19.11 17.30
CA GLU A 117 15.22 -19.29 18.68
C GLU A 117 15.01 -20.77 19.06
N GLU A 118 14.37 -21.55 18.16
CA GLU A 118 14.15 -22.99 18.41
C GLU A 118 15.48 -23.78 18.38
N GLU A 119 16.45 -23.39 17.58
CA GLU A 119 17.79 -23.99 17.61
C GLU A 119 18.49 -23.77 18.96
N VAL A 120 18.39 -22.56 19.51
CA VAL A 120 18.94 -22.25 20.85
C VAL A 120 18.22 -23.06 21.92
N ARG A 121 16.88 -23.19 21.87
CA ARG A 121 16.09 -23.97 22.82
C ARG A 121 16.42 -25.45 22.78
N VAL A 122 16.61 -26.01 21.60
CA VAL A 122 17.05 -27.41 21.44
C VAL A 122 18.46 -27.62 21.96
N ALA A 123 19.38 -26.67 21.72
CA ALA A 123 20.75 -26.73 22.20
C ALA A 123 20.85 -26.66 23.73
N SER A 124 19.95 -25.89 24.39
CA SER A 124 19.87 -25.83 25.86
C SER A 124 19.16 -27.04 26.48
N GLY A 125 18.56 -27.92 25.69
CA GLY A 125 17.81 -29.08 26.16
C GLY A 125 16.36 -28.77 26.58
N GLU A 126 15.89 -27.55 26.33
CA GLU A 126 14.53 -27.08 26.70
C GLU A 126 13.52 -27.25 25.55
N GLY A 127 14.00 -27.44 24.30
CA GLY A 127 13.18 -27.54 23.10
C GLY A 127 13.05 -28.96 22.54
N ALA A 128 11.94 -29.23 21.87
CA ALA A 128 11.73 -30.48 21.16
C ALA A 128 12.29 -30.40 19.73
N LYS A 129 13.06 -31.40 19.29
CA LYS A 129 13.57 -31.48 17.92
C LYS A 129 12.45 -31.40 16.87
N GLN A 130 11.27 -31.93 17.20
CA GLN A 130 10.11 -31.91 16.32
C GLN A 130 9.60 -30.47 16.07
N GLU A 131 9.65 -29.57 17.07
CA GLU A 131 9.27 -28.17 16.91
C GLU A 131 10.23 -27.43 15.96
N LEU A 132 11.54 -27.71 16.09
CA LEU A 132 12.55 -27.18 15.19
C LEU A 132 12.34 -27.67 13.74
N ASP A 133 12.03 -28.95 13.54
CA ASP A 133 11.77 -29.49 12.20
C ASP A 133 10.54 -28.86 11.56
N VAL A 134 9.47 -28.60 12.34
CA VAL A 134 8.27 -27.89 11.89
C VAL A 134 8.60 -26.44 11.53
N ALA A 135 9.38 -25.75 12.35
CA ALA A 135 9.79 -24.37 12.07
C ALA A 135 10.63 -24.27 10.79
N LYS A 136 11.56 -25.20 10.57
CA LYS A 136 12.37 -25.28 9.34
C LYS A 136 11.52 -25.59 8.10
N ALA A 137 10.55 -26.46 8.21
CA ALA A 137 9.62 -26.76 7.12
C ALA A 137 8.75 -25.54 6.76
N ALA A 138 8.26 -24.81 7.77
CA ALA A 138 7.51 -23.55 7.57
C ALA A 138 8.38 -22.48 6.90
N LEU A 139 9.63 -22.30 7.34
CA LEU A 139 10.57 -21.39 6.72
C LEU A 139 10.79 -21.72 5.23
N ALA A 140 10.99 -23.01 4.89
CA ALA A 140 11.18 -23.41 3.49
C ALA A 140 9.97 -23.06 2.61
N GLN A 141 8.75 -23.21 3.12
CA GLN A 141 7.53 -22.82 2.40
C GLN A 141 7.44 -21.30 2.21
N LEU A 142 7.79 -20.51 3.23
CA LEU A 142 7.77 -19.06 3.16
C LEU A 142 8.86 -18.53 2.20
N VAL A 143 10.04 -19.15 2.14
CA VAL A 143 11.08 -18.81 1.17
C VAL A 143 10.59 -19.04 -0.26
N ALA A 144 9.99 -20.19 -0.56
CA ALA A 144 9.45 -20.46 -1.89
C ALA A 144 8.31 -19.49 -2.27
N ALA A 145 7.47 -19.12 -1.30
CA ALA A 145 6.43 -18.10 -1.52
C ALA A 145 7.03 -16.70 -1.76
N ALA A 146 8.10 -16.33 -1.06
CA ALA A 146 8.79 -15.06 -1.24
C ALA A 146 9.49 -14.99 -2.62
N GLU A 147 10.14 -16.05 -3.05
CA GLU A 147 10.74 -16.14 -4.39
C GLU A 147 9.71 -15.92 -5.50
N THR A 148 8.53 -16.56 -5.39
CA THR A 148 7.44 -16.34 -6.35
C THR A 148 6.91 -14.92 -6.32
N ALA A 149 6.78 -14.29 -5.14
CA ALA A 149 6.34 -12.90 -5.00
C ALA A 149 7.37 -11.91 -5.59
N VAL A 150 8.67 -12.16 -5.39
CA VAL A 150 9.75 -11.36 -5.98
C VAL A 150 9.76 -11.49 -7.50
N ALA A 151 9.66 -12.70 -8.04
CA ALA A 151 9.60 -12.92 -9.49
C ALA A 151 8.38 -12.21 -10.11
N ARG A 152 7.22 -12.27 -9.46
CA ARG A 152 6.02 -11.54 -9.88
C ARG A 152 6.22 -10.02 -9.87
N ARG A 153 6.90 -9.49 -8.85
CA ARG A 153 7.24 -8.06 -8.78
C ARG A 153 8.14 -7.66 -9.94
N GLU A 154 9.21 -8.41 -10.20
CA GLU A 154 10.15 -8.12 -11.28
C GLU A 154 9.47 -8.15 -12.65
N THR A 155 8.62 -9.15 -12.91
CA THR A 155 7.82 -9.21 -14.15
C THR A 155 6.90 -8.00 -14.28
N ALA A 156 6.19 -7.63 -13.21
CA ALA A 156 5.28 -6.49 -13.23
C ALA A 156 6.01 -5.14 -13.40
N GLU A 157 7.21 -4.99 -12.84
CA GLU A 157 8.06 -3.81 -13.04
C GLU A 157 8.51 -3.69 -14.50
N LEU A 158 8.92 -4.79 -15.12
CA LEU A 158 9.30 -4.83 -16.54
C LEU A 158 8.11 -4.50 -17.46
N GLU A 159 6.98 -5.13 -17.25
CA GLU A 159 5.75 -4.87 -18.03
C GLU A 159 5.32 -3.41 -17.92
N PHE A 160 5.38 -2.83 -16.72
CA PHE A 160 5.07 -1.42 -16.50
C PHE A 160 6.06 -0.50 -17.21
N ALA A 161 7.37 -0.79 -17.13
CA ALA A 161 8.40 0.00 -17.78
C ALA A 161 8.26 -0.05 -19.32
N GLU A 162 7.99 -1.22 -19.90
CA GLU A 162 7.73 -1.37 -21.34
C GLU A 162 6.45 -0.64 -21.77
N ALA A 163 5.39 -0.72 -20.98
CA ALA A 163 4.16 0.01 -21.27
C ALA A 163 4.38 1.53 -21.20
N ASN A 164 5.19 1.99 -20.24
CA ASN A 164 5.56 3.40 -20.11
C ASN A 164 6.38 3.87 -21.31
N LEU A 165 7.41 3.13 -21.73
CA LEU A 165 8.21 3.46 -22.91
C LEU A 165 7.33 3.58 -24.16
N ARG A 166 6.46 2.59 -24.41
CA ARG A 166 5.50 2.64 -25.55
C ARG A 166 4.59 3.87 -25.47
N ARG A 167 4.23 4.31 -24.27
CA ARG A 167 3.41 5.50 -24.03
C ARG A 167 4.19 6.77 -24.36
N GLN A 168 5.43 6.91 -23.87
CA GLN A 168 6.29 8.06 -24.12
C GLN A 168 6.63 8.20 -25.60
N GLN A 169 6.95 7.10 -26.29
CA GLN A 169 7.18 7.11 -27.75
C GLN A 169 5.95 7.58 -28.53
N ARG A 170 4.74 7.18 -28.11
CA ARG A 170 3.50 7.63 -28.73
C ARG A 170 3.25 9.11 -28.49
N LEU A 171 3.46 9.59 -27.28
CA LEU A 171 3.34 11.02 -26.93
C LEU A 171 4.36 11.89 -27.67
N LEU A 172 5.59 11.39 -27.84
CA LEU A 172 6.60 12.07 -28.65
C LEU A 172 6.17 12.21 -30.11
N LYS A 173 5.60 11.15 -30.72
CA LYS A 173 5.05 11.21 -32.08
C LYS A 173 3.90 12.22 -32.24
N LEU A 174 3.16 12.46 -31.15
CA LEU A 174 2.06 13.45 -31.10
C LEU A 174 2.55 14.86 -30.72
N GLY A 175 3.85 15.05 -30.48
CA GLY A 175 4.42 16.32 -30.05
C GLY A 175 4.09 16.70 -28.60
N SER A 176 3.60 15.76 -27.80
CA SER A 176 3.16 15.99 -26.40
C SER A 176 4.18 15.52 -25.35
N ALA A 177 5.32 14.98 -25.76
CA ALA A 177 6.43 14.60 -24.86
C ALA A 177 7.76 15.05 -25.45
N HIS A 178 8.78 15.12 -24.60
CA HIS A 178 10.16 15.45 -24.98
C HIS A 178 10.96 14.17 -25.30
N LYS A 179 12.03 14.32 -26.09
CA LYS A 179 12.97 13.22 -26.34
C LYS A 179 13.58 12.68 -25.05
N SER A 180 13.85 13.54 -24.09
CA SER A 180 14.36 13.15 -22.75
C SER A 180 13.43 12.19 -22.02
N ASP A 181 12.10 12.31 -22.20
CA ASP A 181 11.15 11.42 -21.53
C ASP A 181 11.25 9.99 -22.08
N VAL A 182 11.49 9.87 -23.40
CA VAL A 182 11.73 8.58 -24.05
C VAL A 182 13.07 8.00 -23.59
N THR A 183 14.15 8.80 -23.60
CA THR A 183 15.49 8.36 -23.14
C THR A 183 15.44 7.87 -21.70
N ASN A 184 14.81 8.61 -20.78
CA ASN A 184 14.65 8.21 -19.38
C ASN A 184 13.87 6.88 -19.24
N ALA A 185 12.84 6.68 -20.08
CA ALA A 185 12.07 5.44 -20.07
C ALA A 185 12.88 4.25 -20.63
N GLU A 186 13.73 4.49 -21.64
CA GLU A 186 14.66 3.49 -22.17
C GLU A 186 15.73 3.11 -21.17
N GLU A 187 16.35 4.07 -20.51
CA GLU A 187 17.35 3.86 -19.45
C GLU A 187 16.75 3.04 -18.31
N LYS A 188 15.54 3.39 -17.86
CA LYS A 188 14.85 2.65 -16.80
C LYS A 188 14.55 1.21 -17.18
N LEU A 189 14.16 0.97 -18.43
CA LEU A 189 13.92 -0.38 -18.94
C LEU A 189 15.23 -1.17 -19.04
N ALA A 190 16.33 -0.54 -19.49
CA ALA A 190 17.65 -1.15 -19.56
C ALA A 190 18.18 -1.53 -18.16
N GLU A 191 17.98 -0.65 -17.16
CA GLU A 191 18.34 -0.92 -15.77
C GLU A 191 17.61 -2.15 -15.22
N LEU A 192 16.30 -2.28 -15.50
CA LEU A 192 15.50 -3.43 -15.05
C LEU A 192 15.85 -4.75 -15.76
N LYS A 193 16.36 -4.67 -17.01
CA LYS A 193 16.81 -5.84 -17.79
C LYS A 193 18.25 -6.23 -17.50
N ALA A 194 19.03 -5.37 -16.83
CA ALA A 194 20.40 -5.67 -16.47
C ALA A 194 20.45 -6.85 -15.48
N PRO A 195 21.40 -7.79 -15.65
CA PRO A 195 21.56 -8.89 -14.70
C PRO A 195 21.88 -8.31 -13.31
N LYS A 196 21.10 -8.69 -12.32
CA LYS A 196 21.39 -8.37 -10.91
C LYS A 196 22.49 -9.29 -10.43
N ASN A 197 23.72 -8.78 -10.33
CA ASN A 197 24.87 -9.47 -9.74
C ASN A 197 24.70 -9.64 -8.23
#